data_53615a1fce1997c7c93145ca1aae7de2
#
_entry.id   53615a1fce1997c7c93145ca1aae7de2
#
_cell.length_a   1.000
_cell.length_b   1.000
_cell.length_c   1.000
_cell.angle_alpha   90.00
_cell.angle_beta   90.00
_cell.angle_gamma   90.00
#
_symmetry.space_group_name_H-M   'P 1'
#
loop_
_entity.id
_entity.type
_entity.pdbx_description
1 polymer ?
#
loop_
_entity_poly.entity_id
_entity_poly.type
_entity_poly.pdbx_seq_one_letter_code
_entity_poly.pdbx_strand_id
1 'polypeptide(L)'
;MRFLLALALVACTRAPADPPLPTDITLKTGDQHAIRGLTVTFVGVKEDSRCPDNARCVWAGNAAVELRIEGGADSAAITLNSGVEPKSIGVQGLRFTIASLLPTPVIGAPAPASHDLTLHVEATR
;
A
#
# COMPACT_ATOMS: atom_id res chain seq x y z
N MET A 1 20.75 37.41 -44.02
CA MET A 1 19.93 37.08 -42.82
C MET A 1 19.55 35.60 -42.88
N ARG A 2 20.24 34.79 -42.10
CA ARG A 2 19.97 33.36 -41.99
C ARG A 2 19.15 33.14 -40.71
N PHE A 3 17.86 32.87 -40.86
CA PHE A 3 17.01 32.43 -39.75
C PHE A 3 17.32 30.96 -39.46
N LEU A 4 17.99 30.71 -38.33
CA LEU A 4 18.12 29.37 -37.76
C LEU A 4 16.80 29.06 -37.01
N LEU A 5 15.98 28.23 -37.63
CA LEU A 5 14.85 27.61 -36.93
C LEU A 5 15.42 26.60 -35.94
N ALA A 6 15.43 26.95 -34.67
CA ALA A 6 15.66 26.00 -33.58
C ALA A 6 14.45 25.10 -33.45
N LEU A 7 14.54 23.85 -33.91
CA LEU A 7 13.55 22.82 -33.69
C LEU A 7 13.63 22.42 -32.21
N ALA A 8 12.72 22.93 -31.40
CA ALA A 8 12.59 22.46 -30.02
C ALA A 8 12.00 21.05 -30.05
N LEU A 9 12.84 20.06 -29.83
CA LEU A 9 12.42 18.68 -29.55
C LEU A 9 11.75 18.66 -28.18
N VAL A 10 10.44 18.70 -28.17
CA VAL A 10 9.64 18.43 -26.96
C VAL A 10 9.73 16.93 -26.73
N ALA A 11 10.62 16.53 -25.80
CA ALA A 11 10.68 15.17 -25.33
C ALA A 11 9.42 14.91 -24.46
N CYS A 12 8.44 14.22 -25.01
CA CYS A 12 7.32 13.69 -24.24
C CYS A 12 7.83 12.54 -23.38
N THR A 13 8.14 12.83 -22.11
CA THR A 13 8.38 11.78 -21.13
C THR A 13 7.03 11.13 -20.81
N ARG A 14 6.86 9.88 -21.27
CA ARG A 14 5.70 9.09 -20.88
C ARG A 14 5.85 8.71 -19.41
N ALA A 15 4.80 8.95 -18.60
CA ALA A 15 4.71 8.38 -17.27
C ALA A 15 4.79 6.84 -17.40
N PRO A 16 5.48 6.14 -16.43
CA PRO A 16 5.50 4.69 -16.45
C PRO A 16 4.07 4.16 -16.41
N ALA A 17 3.78 3.18 -17.25
CA ALA A 17 2.48 2.54 -17.28
C ALA A 17 2.23 1.79 -15.97
N ASP A 18 0.98 1.80 -15.50
CA ASP A 18 0.58 0.97 -14.37
C ASP A 18 0.84 -0.51 -14.65
N PRO A 19 1.29 -1.29 -13.65
CA PRO A 19 1.47 -2.72 -13.84
C PRO A 19 0.13 -3.40 -14.12
N PRO A 20 0.14 -4.53 -14.86
CA PRO A 20 -1.08 -5.31 -15.04
C PRO A 20 -1.58 -5.85 -13.70
N LEU A 21 -2.90 -5.93 -13.54
CA LEU A 21 -3.54 -6.51 -12.36
C LEU A 21 -3.80 -8.01 -12.56
N PRO A 22 -3.73 -8.84 -11.49
CA PRO A 22 -3.37 -8.46 -10.12
C PRO A 22 -1.87 -8.19 -9.96
N THR A 23 -1.53 -7.39 -8.97
CA THR A 23 -0.14 -7.05 -8.65
C THR A 23 0.02 -6.83 -7.15
N ASP A 24 1.25 -6.96 -6.66
CA ASP A 24 1.59 -6.65 -5.27
C ASP A 24 2.40 -5.35 -5.23
N ILE A 25 2.09 -4.50 -4.26
CA ILE A 25 2.86 -3.28 -3.98
C ILE A 25 3.38 -3.34 -2.55
N THR A 26 4.61 -2.90 -2.34
CA THR A 26 5.24 -2.87 -1.02
C THR A 26 5.51 -1.44 -0.60
N LEU A 27 5.08 -1.10 0.61
CA LEU A 27 5.17 0.23 1.20
C LEU A 27 5.80 0.13 2.58
N LYS A 28 6.76 0.99 2.87
CA LYS A 28 7.21 1.26 4.24
C LYS A 28 6.27 2.24 4.91
N THR A 29 6.26 2.25 6.24
CA THR A 29 5.48 3.24 6.98
C THR A 29 5.80 4.66 6.49
N GLY A 30 4.76 5.39 6.09
CA GLY A 30 4.86 6.72 5.53
C GLY A 30 5.03 6.79 4.01
N ASP A 31 5.26 5.67 3.34
CA ASP A 31 5.43 5.66 1.88
C ASP A 31 4.11 5.83 1.15
N GLN A 32 4.23 6.36 -0.06
CA GLN A 32 3.13 6.51 -1.00
C GLN A 32 3.41 5.71 -2.27
N HIS A 33 2.35 5.19 -2.87
CA HIS A 33 2.43 4.49 -4.15
C HIS A 33 1.26 4.89 -5.03
N ALA A 34 1.56 5.30 -6.26
CA ALA A 34 0.54 5.65 -7.25
C ALA A 34 0.18 4.41 -8.07
N ILE A 35 -1.11 4.11 -8.17
CA ILE A 35 -1.64 3.01 -8.98
C ILE A 35 -3.01 3.37 -9.53
N ARG A 36 -3.17 3.26 -10.85
CA ARG A 36 -4.46 3.49 -11.53
C ARG A 36 -5.12 4.84 -11.17
N GLY A 37 -4.32 5.90 -11.05
CA GLY A 37 -4.79 7.23 -10.69
C GLY A 37 -5.07 7.44 -9.20
N LEU A 38 -4.88 6.41 -8.38
CA LEU A 38 -4.97 6.49 -6.92
C LEU A 38 -3.58 6.66 -6.32
N THR A 39 -3.50 7.39 -5.21
CA THR A 39 -2.31 7.44 -4.37
C THR A 39 -2.62 6.73 -3.06
N VAL A 40 -1.89 5.66 -2.79
CA VAL A 40 -2.03 4.86 -1.56
C VAL A 40 -0.90 5.24 -0.63
N THR A 41 -1.24 5.68 0.58
CA THR A 41 -0.27 6.00 1.63
C THR A 41 -0.41 5.00 2.77
N PHE A 42 0.70 4.38 3.16
CA PHE A 42 0.73 3.56 4.37
C PHE A 42 1.02 4.45 5.58
N VAL A 43 -0.02 4.80 6.32
CA VAL A 43 0.09 5.71 7.47
C VAL A 43 0.79 5.04 8.64
N GLY A 44 0.44 3.80 8.94
CA GLY A 44 1.07 3.04 10.01
C GLY A 44 0.21 1.87 10.49
N VAL A 45 0.72 1.18 11.49
CA VAL A 45 0.03 0.08 12.17
C VAL A 45 -0.68 0.64 13.39
N LYS A 46 -2.01 0.48 13.43
CA LYS A 46 -2.82 0.96 14.55
C LYS A 46 -2.83 -0.03 15.71
N GLU A 47 -2.81 -1.32 15.38
CA GLU A 47 -2.87 -2.41 16.34
C GLU A 47 -2.16 -3.63 15.75
N ASP A 48 -1.39 -4.31 16.57
CA ASP A 48 -0.71 -5.53 16.19
C ASP A 48 -0.79 -6.57 17.32
N SER A 49 -1.76 -7.45 17.23
CA SER A 49 -1.98 -8.57 18.16
C SER A 49 -1.68 -9.91 17.52
N ARG A 50 -0.91 -9.92 16.42
CA ARG A 50 -0.47 -11.16 15.78
C ARG A 50 0.34 -12.02 16.74
N CYS A 51 0.27 -13.34 16.52
CA CYS A 51 1.11 -14.26 17.31
C CYS A 51 2.58 -13.96 17.05
N PRO A 52 3.38 -13.69 18.10
CA PRO A 52 4.81 -13.49 17.93
C PRO A 52 5.51 -14.73 17.36
N ASP A 53 6.58 -14.52 16.59
CA ASP A 53 7.34 -15.61 15.96
C ASP A 53 7.91 -16.61 16.98
N ASN A 54 8.22 -16.13 18.20
CA ASN A 54 8.79 -16.95 19.28
C ASN A 54 7.74 -17.39 20.32
N ALA A 55 6.47 -17.42 19.94
CA ALA A 55 5.37 -17.87 20.79
C ALA A 55 4.48 -18.87 20.06
N ARG A 56 3.72 -19.64 20.84
CA ARG A 56 2.62 -20.46 20.36
C ARG A 56 1.32 -19.88 20.87
N CYS A 57 0.43 -19.50 19.95
CA CYS A 57 -0.85 -18.90 20.28
C CYS A 57 -1.98 -19.84 19.91
N VAL A 58 -3.07 -19.77 20.68
CA VAL A 58 -4.29 -20.53 20.39
C VAL A 58 -5.18 -19.84 19.35
N TRP A 59 -4.84 -18.59 19.01
CA TRP A 59 -5.49 -17.79 17.96
C TRP A 59 -4.46 -17.07 17.11
N ALA A 60 -4.85 -16.69 15.89
CA ALA A 60 -3.95 -16.05 14.93
C ALA A 60 -3.65 -14.58 15.24
N GLY A 61 -4.53 -13.91 16.02
CA GLY A 61 -4.44 -12.48 16.26
C GLY A 61 -4.75 -11.63 15.02
N ASN A 62 -4.45 -10.34 15.11
CA ASN A 62 -4.77 -9.38 14.06
C ASN A 62 -3.75 -8.25 14.00
N ALA A 63 -3.44 -7.80 12.80
CA ALA A 63 -2.80 -6.52 12.57
C ALA A 63 -3.79 -5.59 11.86
N ALA A 64 -3.98 -4.39 12.41
CA ALA A 64 -4.77 -3.33 11.82
C ALA A 64 -3.85 -2.25 11.28
N VAL A 65 -3.88 -2.04 9.97
CA VAL A 65 -3.10 -1.01 9.31
C VAL A 65 -3.99 0.14 8.87
N GLU A 66 -3.47 1.34 8.94
CA GLU A 66 -4.15 2.53 8.43
C GLU A 66 -3.57 2.93 7.09
N LEU A 67 -4.45 3.03 6.11
CA LEU A 67 -4.16 3.49 4.77
C LEU A 67 -4.92 4.78 4.49
N ARG A 68 -4.30 5.66 3.73
CA ARG A 68 -5.00 6.77 3.09
C ARG A 68 -4.98 6.55 1.60
N ILE A 69 -6.15 6.60 0.97
CA ILE A 69 -6.29 6.46 -0.47
C ILE A 69 -6.89 7.74 -1.01
N GLU A 70 -6.17 8.38 -1.92
CA GLU A 70 -6.56 9.63 -2.56
C GLU A 70 -6.63 9.41 -4.07
N GLY A 71 -7.69 9.91 -4.69
CA GLY A 71 -7.83 9.84 -6.14
C GLY A 71 -9.03 10.63 -6.63
N GLY A 72 -8.84 11.41 -7.70
CA GLY A 72 -9.87 12.31 -8.17
C GLY A 72 -10.25 13.35 -7.13
N ALA A 73 -11.54 13.48 -6.83
CA ALA A 73 -12.05 14.38 -5.81
C ALA A 73 -12.17 13.74 -4.43
N ASP A 74 -11.87 12.44 -4.31
CA ASP A 74 -12.12 11.67 -3.10
C ASP A 74 -10.83 11.37 -2.35
N SER A 75 -10.92 11.42 -1.02
CA SER A 75 -9.88 11.01 -0.09
C SER A 75 -10.53 10.21 1.04
N ALA A 76 -9.98 9.06 1.36
CA ALA A 76 -10.50 8.20 2.40
C ALA A 76 -9.38 7.66 3.29
N ALA A 77 -9.61 7.69 4.61
CA ALA A 77 -8.81 6.96 5.58
C ALA A 77 -9.45 5.59 5.82
N ILE A 78 -8.67 4.53 5.70
CA ILE A 78 -9.15 3.16 5.70
C ILE A 78 -8.36 2.36 6.71
N THR A 79 -9.04 1.52 7.47
CA THR A 79 -8.41 0.49 8.30
C THR A 79 -8.57 -0.85 7.62
N LEU A 80 -7.46 -1.54 7.39
CA LEU A 80 -7.42 -2.86 6.79
C LEU A 80 -6.80 -3.85 7.78
N ASN A 81 -7.39 -5.02 7.90
CA ASN A 81 -7.00 -6.01 8.90
C ASN A 81 -6.43 -7.28 8.26
N SER A 82 -5.55 -7.96 8.97
CA SER A 82 -5.00 -9.25 8.54
C SER A 82 -5.83 -10.44 9.03
N GLY A 83 -6.46 -10.34 10.21
CA GLY A 83 -7.12 -11.45 10.87
C GLY A 83 -8.63 -11.30 11.08
N VAL A 84 -9.15 -10.08 11.02
CA VAL A 84 -10.59 -9.80 11.21
C VAL A 84 -11.13 -8.94 10.07
N GLU A 85 -12.41 -8.88 9.90
CA GLU A 85 -13.02 -8.01 8.88
C GLU A 85 -12.90 -6.51 9.24
N PRO A 86 -12.73 -5.61 8.28
CA PRO A 86 -12.53 -5.89 6.86
C PRO A 86 -11.09 -6.34 6.54
N LYS A 87 -10.95 -7.45 5.84
CA LYS A 87 -9.66 -7.97 5.36
C LYS A 87 -9.28 -7.45 3.98
N SER A 88 -10.26 -6.97 3.26
CA SER A 88 -10.08 -6.34 1.96
C SER A 88 -11.00 -5.15 1.82
N ILE A 89 -10.64 -4.23 0.93
CA ILE A 89 -11.44 -3.05 0.66
C ILE A 89 -11.40 -2.72 -0.82
N GLY A 90 -12.56 -2.35 -1.36
CA GLY A 90 -12.70 -1.89 -2.73
C GLY A 90 -12.76 -0.37 -2.79
N VAL A 91 -11.92 0.23 -3.62
CA VAL A 91 -11.89 1.67 -3.86
C VAL A 91 -11.72 1.91 -5.36
N GLN A 92 -12.68 2.58 -5.99
CA GLN A 92 -12.62 2.98 -7.39
C GLN A 92 -12.19 1.86 -8.35
N GLY A 93 -12.81 0.69 -8.20
CA GLY A 93 -12.55 -0.46 -9.07
C GLY A 93 -11.33 -1.29 -8.71
N LEU A 94 -10.64 -0.98 -7.63
CA LEU A 94 -9.51 -1.76 -7.11
C LEU A 94 -9.86 -2.36 -5.75
N ARG A 95 -9.37 -3.57 -5.52
CA ARG A 95 -9.46 -4.24 -4.22
C ARG A 95 -8.07 -4.38 -3.63
N PHE A 96 -7.92 -3.97 -2.38
CA PHE A 96 -6.69 -4.06 -1.62
C PHE A 96 -6.83 -5.08 -0.50
N THR A 97 -5.85 -5.95 -0.37
CA THR A 97 -5.77 -6.97 0.67
C THR A 97 -4.35 -7.01 1.23
N ILE A 98 -4.17 -7.18 2.53
CA ILE A 98 -2.85 -7.36 3.12
C ILE A 98 -2.30 -8.72 2.70
N ALA A 99 -1.20 -8.71 1.95
CA ALA A 99 -0.47 -9.93 1.62
C ALA A 99 0.57 -10.27 2.70
N SER A 100 1.27 -9.26 3.21
CA SER A 100 2.22 -9.42 4.32
C SER A 100 2.46 -8.11 5.06
N LEU A 101 2.86 -8.22 6.32
CA LEU A 101 3.28 -7.09 7.14
C LEU A 101 4.49 -7.51 7.97
N LEU A 102 5.63 -6.89 7.71
CA LEU A 102 6.88 -7.18 8.39
C LEU A 102 7.39 -5.97 9.17
N PRO A 103 8.11 -6.15 10.25
CA PRO A 103 8.43 -7.44 10.86
C PRO A 103 7.25 -8.03 11.64
N THR A 104 7.29 -9.35 11.84
CA THR A 104 6.38 -10.03 12.75
C THR A 104 6.76 -9.72 14.20
N PRO A 105 5.81 -9.60 15.15
CA PRO A 105 6.14 -9.37 16.54
C PRO A 105 7.04 -10.45 17.11
N VAL A 106 7.93 -10.06 18.04
CA VAL A 106 8.81 -10.96 18.79
C VAL A 106 8.72 -10.57 20.25
N ILE A 107 8.43 -11.54 21.12
CA ILE A 107 8.39 -11.31 22.57
C ILE A 107 9.76 -10.84 23.05
N GLY A 108 9.79 -9.75 23.79
CA GLY A 108 11.00 -9.16 24.33
C GLY A 108 11.73 -8.18 23.40
N ALA A 109 11.30 -8.08 22.14
CA ALA A 109 11.82 -7.08 21.21
C ALA A 109 11.07 -5.74 21.36
N PRO A 110 11.74 -4.60 21.13
CA PRO A 110 11.06 -3.31 21.09
C PRO A 110 10.10 -3.24 19.92
N ALA A 111 9.08 -2.40 20.02
CA ALA A 111 8.18 -2.12 18.90
C ALA A 111 8.98 -1.61 17.70
N PRO A 112 8.74 -2.12 16.47
CA PRO A 112 9.47 -1.67 15.29
C PRO A 112 9.18 -0.20 14.99
N ALA A 113 10.22 0.54 14.58
CA ALA A 113 10.09 1.93 14.18
C ALA A 113 9.37 2.09 12.83
N SER A 114 9.41 1.06 12.00
CA SER A 114 8.80 1.03 10.68
C SER A 114 8.37 -0.38 10.33
N HIS A 115 7.34 -0.49 9.50
CA HIS A 115 6.87 -1.75 8.95
C HIS A 115 6.97 -1.74 7.43
N ASP A 116 7.12 -2.93 6.85
CA ASP A 116 6.98 -3.16 5.41
C ASP A 116 5.64 -3.85 5.15
N LEU A 117 4.75 -3.15 4.49
CA LEU A 117 3.43 -3.64 4.12
C LEU A 117 3.42 -4.03 2.65
N THR A 118 3.04 -5.27 2.36
CA THR A 118 2.75 -5.69 1.00
C THR A 118 1.24 -5.82 0.83
N LEU A 119 0.71 -5.08 -0.13
CA LEU A 119 -0.70 -5.13 -0.51
C LEU A 119 -0.87 -5.89 -1.81
N HIS A 120 -1.80 -6.82 -1.82
CA HIS A 120 -2.28 -7.43 -3.05
C HIS A 120 -3.37 -6.54 -3.64
N VAL A 121 -3.21 -6.15 -4.90
CA VAL A 121 -4.13 -5.26 -5.61
C VAL A 121 -4.71 -6.00 -6.80
N GLU A 122 -6.02 -6.07 -6.85
CA GLU A 122 -6.76 -6.68 -7.96
C GLU A 122 -7.91 -5.79 -8.42
N ALA A 123 -8.38 -6.02 -9.65
CA ALA A 123 -9.55 -5.31 -10.16
C ALA A 123 -10.82 -5.87 -9.51
N THR A 124 -11.72 -4.98 -9.09
CA THR A 124 -13.08 -5.37 -8.68
C THR A 124 -13.96 -5.51 -9.91
N ARG A 125 -14.85 -6.48 -9.87
CA ARG A 125 -15.87 -6.67 -10.93
C ARG A 125 -17.12 -5.89 -10.59
#